data_292fafcb53956f111e28daa498e7501d
#
_entry.id   292fafcb53956f111e28daa498e7501d
#
_cell.length_a   1.000
_cell.length_b   1.000
_cell.length_c   1.000
_cell.angle_alpha   90.00
_cell.angle_beta   90.00
_cell.angle_gamma   90.00
#
_symmetry.space_group_name_H-M   'P 1'
#
loop_
_entity.id
_entity.type
_entity.pdbx_description
1 polymer ?
#
loop_
_entity_poly.entity_id
_entity_poly.type
_entity_poly.pdbx_seq_one_letter_code
_entity_poly.pdbx_strand_id
1 'polypeptide(L)'
;MNNTATYSTSEKFEKLYTRLRRKEGRMYTDDEVSLLPAIHSTHPYYREWIIRKNSCRALLSYVKQRSSILNILEVGCGNGWLSARLASAADVEVTGVDVNTPELEQAKRVFKKIPGLNFINGTLQADELKDKKFDMILFAASIQYFRSLEQVISASLEHLTLLGEIHIMDSPFYLQHEMEAARQRTKEHCNRLGFPEMAGHYFHHNISELENFQYKILHHPHSWKNKLSIKKNPFYWITIKNRYS
;
A
#
# COMPACT_ATOMS: atom_id res chain seq x y z
N MET A 1 -11.86 -22.61 13.48
CA MET A 1 -12.02 -21.25 14.05
C MET A 1 -11.50 -20.29 12.98
N ASN A 2 -12.42 -19.54 12.36
CA ASN A 2 -12.10 -18.72 11.20
C ASN A 2 -11.28 -17.50 11.59
N ASN A 3 -9.97 -17.57 11.39
CA ASN A 3 -9.04 -16.44 11.52
C ASN A 3 -9.02 -15.66 10.20
N THR A 4 -9.99 -14.79 9.99
CA THR A 4 -10.00 -13.86 8.87
C THR A 4 -9.13 -12.68 9.20
N ALA A 5 -8.01 -12.51 8.46
CA ALA A 5 -7.29 -11.25 8.36
C ALA A 5 -8.24 -10.23 7.69
N THR A 6 -9.06 -9.60 8.49
CA THR A 6 -10.14 -8.76 8.03
C THR A 6 -9.61 -7.36 7.70
N TYR A 7 -9.51 -7.05 6.40
CA TYR A 7 -10.03 -5.76 5.96
C TYR A 7 -11.34 -5.55 6.71
N SER A 8 -11.67 -4.33 7.08
CA SER A 8 -13.03 -4.01 7.50
C SER A 8 -13.96 -4.27 6.31
N THR A 9 -14.21 -5.55 6.03
CA THR A 9 -14.87 -6.11 4.87
C THR A 9 -16.36 -5.89 4.98
N SER A 10 -16.76 -4.64 4.94
CA SER A 10 -18.17 -4.39 4.70
C SER A 10 -18.27 -3.42 3.54
N GLU A 11 -19.23 -3.69 2.68
CA GLU A 11 -19.80 -2.74 1.73
C GLU A 11 -19.98 -1.33 2.36
N LYS A 12 -20.15 -1.28 3.67
CA LYS A 12 -20.18 -0.08 4.48
C LYS A 12 -18.83 0.65 4.53
N PHE A 13 -17.71 -0.08 4.68
CA PHE A 13 -16.36 0.55 4.66
C PHE A 13 -16.07 1.14 3.28
N GLU A 14 -16.29 0.40 2.20
CA GLU A 14 -16.06 0.86 0.83
C GLU A 14 -16.83 2.17 0.55
N LYS A 15 -18.13 2.19 0.88
CA LYS A 15 -18.97 3.38 0.72
C LYS A 15 -18.47 4.56 1.55
N LEU A 16 -18.07 4.31 2.79
CA LEU A 16 -17.55 5.33 3.69
C LEU A 16 -16.21 5.88 3.20
N TYR A 17 -15.28 5.01 2.81
CA TYR A 17 -13.98 5.35 2.24
C TYR A 17 -14.11 6.18 0.96
N THR A 18 -14.93 5.73 0.00
CA THR A 18 -15.14 6.44 -1.26
C THR A 18 -15.74 7.85 -1.04
N ARG A 19 -16.69 7.98 -0.11
CA ARG A 19 -17.26 9.29 0.25
C ARG A 19 -16.23 10.21 0.89
N LEU A 20 -15.39 9.68 1.79
CA LEU A 20 -14.29 10.44 2.38
C LEU A 20 -13.32 10.92 1.31
N ARG A 21 -12.84 10.02 0.43
CA ARG A 21 -11.92 10.37 -0.66
C ARG A 21 -12.46 11.44 -1.59
N ARG A 22 -13.77 11.37 -1.90
CA ARG A 22 -14.45 12.43 -2.65
C ARG A 22 -14.44 13.76 -1.91
N LYS A 23 -14.72 13.76 -0.61
CA LYS A 23 -14.69 14.97 0.22
C LYS A 23 -13.30 15.59 0.33
N GLU A 24 -12.27 14.75 0.35
CA GLU A 24 -10.86 15.16 0.33
C GLU A 24 -10.40 15.67 -1.05
N GLY A 25 -11.19 15.49 -2.13
CA GLY A 25 -10.74 15.77 -3.49
C GLY A 25 -9.69 14.80 -4.01
N ARG A 26 -9.75 13.55 -3.56
CA ARG A 26 -8.81 12.46 -3.93
C ARG A 26 -9.39 11.46 -4.94
N MET A 27 -10.51 11.82 -5.56
CA MET A 27 -11.04 11.06 -6.69
C MET A 27 -10.48 11.67 -7.97
N TYR A 28 -9.61 10.91 -8.63
CA TYR A 28 -8.92 11.31 -9.84
C TYR A 28 -9.71 10.89 -11.08
N THR A 29 -9.62 11.67 -12.16
CA THR A 29 -10.13 11.28 -13.47
C THR A 29 -9.27 10.18 -14.11
N ASP A 30 -9.76 9.52 -15.16
CA ASP A 30 -9.01 8.49 -15.88
C ASP A 30 -7.70 9.06 -16.45
N ASP A 31 -7.74 10.29 -16.98
CA ASP A 31 -6.56 10.98 -17.51
C ASP A 31 -5.54 11.25 -16.40
N GLU A 32 -5.98 11.75 -15.25
CA GLU A 32 -5.10 11.96 -14.09
C GLU A 32 -4.48 10.65 -13.61
N VAL A 33 -5.29 9.58 -13.46
CA VAL A 33 -4.79 8.26 -13.03
C VAL A 33 -3.76 7.73 -14.02
N SER A 34 -3.97 7.89 -15.32
CA SER A 34 -3.01 7.44 -16.35
C SER A 34 -1.64 8.13 -16.23
N LEU A 35 -1.60 9.35 -15.70
CA LEU A 35 -0.37 10.15 -15.55
C LEU A 35 0.34 9.93 -14.22
N LEU A 36 -0.36 9.40 -13.17
CA LEU A 36 0.25 9.19 -11.85
C LEU A 36 1.56 8.40 -11.94
N PRO A 37 2.56 8.75 -11.14
CA PRO A 37 2.62 9.77 -10.10
C PRO A 37 2.98 11.18 -10.59
N ALA A 38 2.88 11.45 -11.89
CA ALA A 38 3.08 12.79 -12.43
C ALA A 38 1.78 13.61 -12.27
N ILE A 39 1.84 14.64 -11.45
CA ILE A 39 0.71 15.50 -11.15
C ILE A 39 1.14 16.96 -11.27
N HIS A 40 0.22 17.86 -11.64
CA HIS A 40 0.53 19.26 -11.79
C HIS A 40 0.93 19.90 -10.44
N SER A 41 1.86 20.84 -10.47
CA SER A 41 2.41 21.49 -9.26
C SER A 41 1.39 22.30 -8.45
N THR A 42 0.29 22.70 -9.05
CA THR A 42 -0.83 23.40 -8.38
C THR A 42 -1.81 22.45 -7.68
N HIS A 43 -1.66 21.14 -7.86
CA HIS A 43 -2.57 20.18 -7.24
C HIS A 43 -2.43 20.20 -5.71
N PRO A 44 -3.53 20.16 -4.92
CA PRO A 44 -3.48 20.24 -3.46
C PRO A 44 -2.56 19.19 -2.82
N TYR A 45 -2.47 18.00 -3.40
CA TYR A 45 -1.65 16.90 -2.91
C TYR A 45 -0.30 16.76 -3.64
N TYR A 46 0.18 17.80 -4.32
CA TYR A 46 1.43 17.76 -5.08
C TYR A 46 2.62 17.26 -4.26
N ARG A 47 2.76 17.74 -3.00
CA ARG A 47 3.87 17.32 -2.11
C ARG A 47 3.82 15.83 -1.78
N GLU A 48 2.63 15.29 -1.55
CA GLU A 48 2.44 13.86 -1.30
C GLU A 48 2.84 13.04 -2.53
N TRP A 49 2.40 13.47 -3.72
CA TRP A 49 2.73 12.80 -4.97
C TRP A 49 4.22 12.85 -5.32
N ILE A 50 4.94 13.89 -4.90
CA ILE A 50 6.41 13.91 -5.01
C ILE A 50 7.04 12.81 -4.15
N ILE A 51 6.55 12.59 -2.93
CA ILE A 51 7.02 11.49 -2.07
C ILE A 51 6.72 10.15 -2.75
N ARG A 52 5.48 9.89 -3.16
CA ARG A 52 5.08 8.66 -3.87
C ARG A 52 5.86 8.41 -5.16
N LYS A 53 6.15 9.46 -5.92
CA LYS A 53 7.01 9.39 -7.11
C LYS A 53 8.44 8.95 -6.78
N ASN A 54 9.00 9.45 -5.69
CA ASN A 54 10.34 9.04 -5.26
C ASN A 54 10.34 7.61 -4.73
N SER A 55 9.33 7.20 -3.95
CA SER A 55 9.13 5.84 -3.49
C SER A 55 8.99 4.86 -4.67
N CYS A 56 8.16 5.19 -5.64
CA CYS A 56 7.99 4.40 -6.87
C CYS A 56 9.33 4.21 -7.63
N ARG A 57 10.10 5.28 -7.80
CA ARG A 57 11.44 5.18 -8.46
C ARG A 57 12.40 4.27 -7.69
N ALA A 58 12.41 4.38 -6.37
CA ALA A 58 13.25 3.53 -5.52
C ALA A 58 12.83 2.05 -5.63
N LEU A 59 11.51 1.79 -5.60
CA LEU A 59 10.95 0.45 -5.77
C LEU A 59 11.27 -0.14 -7.15
N LEU A 60 11.08 0.62 -8.22
CA LEU A 60 11.44 0.20 -9.58
C LEU A 60 12.92 -0.13 -9.71
N SER A 61 13.80 0.68 -9.11
CA SER A 61 15.23 0.39 -9.07
C SER A 61 15.52 -0.89 -8.30
N TYR A 62 14.82 -1.12 -7.20
CA TYR A 62 14.95 -2.33 -6.40
C TYR A 62 14.54 -3.58 -7.19
N VAL A 63 13.39 -3.56 -7.85
CA VAL A 63 12.87 -4.67 -8.66
C VAL A 63 13.82 -4.98 -9.82
N LYS A 64 14.25 -3.96 -10.57
CA LYS A 64 15.15 -4.13 -11.72
C LYS A 64 16.52 -4.72 -11.38
N GLN A 65 16.98 -4.56 -10.15
CA GLN A 65 18.25 -5.14 -9.68
C GLN A 65 18.12 -6.61 -9.26
N ARG A 66 16.93 -7.18 -9.30
CA ARG A 66 16.60 -8.54 -8.84
C ARG A 66 15.89 -9.34 -9.92
N SER A 67 16.65 -10.13 -10.66
CA SER A 67 16.12 -11.02 -11.70
C SER A 67 15.20 -12.14 -11.15
N SER A 68 15.20 -12.34 -9.83
CA SER A 68 14.34 -13.33 -9.16
C SER A 68 12.92 -12.83 -8.88
N ILE A 69 12.64 -11.55 -9.08
CA ILE A 69 11.28 -10.99 -8.88
C ILE A 69 10.58 -11.00 -10.23
N LEU A 70 9.64 -11.92 -10.41
CA LEU A 70 8.86 -12.08 -11.62
C LEU A 70 7.38 -11.82 -11.39
N ASN A 71 6.87 -12.14 -10.19
CA ASN A 71 5.46 -12.02 -9.82
C ASN A 71 5.30 -11.11 -8.60
N ILE A 72 4.52 -10.04 -8.75
CA ILE A 72 4.27 -9.07 -7.68
C ILE A 72 2.78 -9.02 -7.36
N LEU A 73 2.43 -9.04 -6.07
CA LEU A 73 1.09 -8.74 -5.57
C LEU A 73 1.10 -7.38 -4.86
N GLU A 74 0.33 -6.42 -5.33
CA GLU A 74 0.07 -5.17 -4.61
C GLU A 74 -1.24 -5.28 -3.84
N VAL A 75 -1.19 -5.18 -2.50
CA VAL A 75 -2.34 -5.29 -1.60
C VAL A 75 -2.84 -3.91 -1.20
N GLY A 76 -4.10 -3.61 -1.53
CA GLY A 76 -4.66 -2.27 -1.42
C GLY A 76 -4.18 -1.36 -2.55
N CYS A 77 -4.29 -1.85 -3.80
CA CYS A 77 -3.77 -1.17 -4.99
C CYS A 77 -4.58 0.07 -5.41
N GLY A 78 -5.80 0.24 -4.89
CA GLY A 78 -6.69 1.35 -5.23
C GLY A 78 -6.91 1.46 -6.74
N ASN A 79 -6.65 2.66 -7.31
CA ASN A 79 -6.77 2.91 -8.74
C ASN A 79 -5.64 2.32 -9.61
N GLY A 80 -4.79 1.46 -9.06
CA GLY A 80 -3.82 0.64 -9.78
C GLY A 80 -2.62 1.38 -10.38
N TRP A 81 -2.42 2.66 -10.08
CA TRP A 81 -1.35 3.46 -10.69
C TRP A 81 0.04 2.87 -10.46
N LEU A 82 0.34 2.35 -9.24
CA LEU A 82 1.65 1.80 -8.92
C LEU A 82 1.85 0.42 -9.54
N SER A 83 0.83 -0.45 -9.48
CA SER A 83 0.80 -1.73 -10.21
C SER A 83 1.11 -1.53 -11.69
N ALA A 84 0.47 -0.52 -12.32
CA ALA A 84 0.70 -0.19 -13.72
C ALA A 84 2.12 0.30 -14.00
N ARG A 85 2.73 1.09 -13.12
CA ARG A 85 4.13 1.53 -13.25
C ARG A 85 5.12 0.37 -13.11
N LEU A 86 4.85 -0.56 -12.22
CA LEU A 86 5.67 -1.77 -12.05
C LEU A 86 5.62 -2.65 -13.30
N ALA A 87 4.41 -3.01 -13.77
CA ALA A 87 4.23 -3.84 -14.95
C ALA A 87 4.79 -3.20 -16.23
N SER A 88 4.72 -1.86 -16.37
CA SER A 88 5.24 -1.16 -17.56
C SER A 88 6.74 -0.96 -17.56
N ALA A 89 7.42 -1.00 -16.41
CA ALA A 89 8.81 -0.57 -16.29
C ALA A 89 9.77 -1.71 -15.97
N ALA A 90 9.28 -2.88 -15.64
CA ALA A 90 10.05 -4.08 -15.33
C ALA A 90 9.42 -5.27 -16.08
N ASP A 91 10.21 -6.29 -16.32
CA ASP A 91 9.73 -7.54 -16.91
C ASP A 91 9.15 -8.44 -15.79
N VAL A 92 7.98 -8.03 -15.31
CA VAL A 92 7.29 -8.66 -14.16
C VAL A 92 5.79 -8.74 -14.41
N GLU A 93 5.16 -9.77 -13.88
CA GLU A 93 3.70 -9.84 -13.76
C GLU A 93 3.25 -9.18 -12.46
N VAL A 94 2.20 -8.37 -12.55
CA VAL A 94 1.66 -7.65 -11.39
C VAL A 94 0.18 -7.95 -11.22
N THR A 95 -0.19 -8.36 -10.03
CA THR A 95 -1.58 -8.48 -9.61
C THR A 95 -1.86 -7.42 -8.55
N GLY A 96 -2.83 -6.54 -8.79
CA GLY A 96 -3.36 -5.62 -7.78
C GLY A 96 -4.62 -6.19 -7.15
N VAL A 97 -4.72 -6.19 -5.83
CA VAL A 97 -5.94 -6.57 -5.12
C VAL A 97 -6.43 -5.42 -4.25
N ASP A 98 -7.73 -5.12 -4.32
CA ASP A 98 -8.37 -4.10 -3.49
C ASP A 98 -9.84 -4.45 -3.25
N VAL A 99 -10.42 -3.94 -2.16
CA VAL A 99 -11.85 -4.06 -1.85
C VAL A 99 -12.67 -2.91 -2.43
N ASN A 100 -12.01 -1.83 -2.89
CA ASN A 100 -12.67 -0.64 -3.44
C ASN A 100 -13.03 -0.86 -4.91
N THR A 101 -14.24 -1.32 -5.16
CA THR A 101 -14.76 -1.61 -6.50
C THR A 101 -14.67 -0.42 -7.47
N PRO A 102 -15.06 0.82 -7.10
CA PRO A 102 -14.95 1.98 -7.98
C PRO A 102 -13.52 2.28 -8.45
N GLU A 103 -12.53 2.19 -7.55
CA GLU A 103 -11.12 2.42 -7.92
C GLU A 103 -10.57 1.29 -8.80
N LEU A 104 -10.94 0.03 -8.50
CA LEU A 104 -10.54 -1.11 -9.33
C LEU A 104 -11.13 -1.09 -10.73
N GLU A 105 -12.40 -0.72 -10.88
CA GLU A 105 -13.02 -0.58 -12.21
C GLU A 105 -12.34 0.55 -13.00
N GLN A 106 -11.91 1.62 -12.33
CA GLN A 106 -11.08 2.65 -12.94
C GLN A 106 -9.73 2.09 -13.36
N ALA A 107 -9.04 1.36 -12.48
CA ALA A 107 -7.75 0.72 -12.79
C ALA A 107 -7.83 -0.21 -14.01
N LYS A 108 -8.82 -1.10 -14.04
CA LYS A 108 -9.07 -2.02 -15.17
C LYS A 108 -9.30 -1.26 -16.48
N ARG A 109 -10.05 -0.17 -16.44
CA ARG A 109 -10.38 0.63 -17.62
C ARG A 109 -9.17 1.42 -18.13
N VAL A 110 -8.44 2.09 -17.23
CA VAL A 110 -7.30 2.94 -17.59
C VAL A 110 -6.12 2.12 -18.08
N PHE A 111 -5.83 1.00 -17.42
CA PHE A 111 -4.61 0.21 -17.65
C PHE A 111 -4.82 -1.09 -18.44
N LYS A 112 -5.98 -1.26 -19.08
CA LYS A 112 -6.38 -2.48 -19.82
C LYS A 112 -5.39 -2.96 -20.88
N LYS A 113 -4.49 -2.09 -21.36
CA LYS A 113 -3.52 -2.40 -22.43
C LYS A 113 -2.15 -2.81 -21.91
N ILE A 114 -1.91 -2.80 -20.61
CA ILE A 114 -0.60 -3.17 -20.05
C ILE A 114 -0.53 -4.69 -19.92
N PRO A 115 0.40 -5.35 -20.63
CA PRO A 115 0.59 -6.79 -20.51
C PRO A 115 1.05 -7.17 -19.10
N GLY A 116 0.67 -8.36 -18.63
CA GLY A 116 1.09 -8.87 -17.32
C GLY A 116 0.48 -8.14 -16.11
N LEU A 117 -0.51 -7.26 -16.34
CA LEU A 117 -1.20 -6.52 -15.26
C LEU A 117 -2.62 -7.04 -15.07
N ASN A 118 -2.93 -7.48 -13.84
CA ASN A 118 -4.24 -7.98 -13.46
C ASN A 118 -4.78 -7.28 -12.22
N PHE A 119 -6.12 -7.16 -12.10
CA PHE A 119 -6.79 -6.57 -10.95
C PHE A 119 -7.89 -7.48 -10.42
N ILE A 120 -7.86 -7.74 -9.10
CA ILE A 120 -8.79 -8.62 -8.38
C ILE A 120 -9.57 -7.79 -7.36
N ASN A 121 -10.89 -7.93 -7.33
CA ASN A 121 -11.71 -7.33 -6.28
C ASN A 121 -11.79 -8.30 -5.10
N GLY A 122 -11.22 -7.91 -3.96
CA GLY A 122 -11.20 -8.75 -2.78
C GLY A 122 -10.07 -8.45 -1.82
N THR A 123 -9.71 -9.46 -1.06
CA THR A 123 -8.63 -9.44 -0.06
C THR A 123 -7.58 -10.51 -0.40
N LEU A 124 -6.60 -10.71 0.48
CA LEU A 124 -5.63 -11.83 0.37
C LEU A 124 -6.31 -13.22 0.33
N GLN A 125 -7.56 -13.31 0.80
CA GLN A 125 -8.35 -14.55 0.81
C GLN A 125 -9.23 -14.73 -0.44
N ALA A 126 -9.07 -13.88 -1.46
CA ALA A 126 -9.81 -14.03 -2.71
C ALA A 126 -9.52 -15.38 -3.38
N ASP A 127 -10.54 -16.04 -3.91
CA ASP A 127 -10.39 -17.34 -4.57
C ASP A 127 -9.40 -17.30 -5.73
N GLU A 128 -9.30 -16.17 -6.41
CA GLU A 128 -8.36 -15.94 -7.51
C GLU A 128 -6.88 -15.91 -7.06
N LEU A 129 -6.63 -15.71 -5.75
CA LEU A 129 -5.30 -15.75 -5.16
C LEU A 129 -4.97 -17.12 -4.55
N LYS A 130 -5.95 -17.99 -4.42
CA LYS A 130 -5.74 -19.33 -3.88
C LYS A 130 -4.62 -20.04 -4.65
N ASP A 131 -3.72 -20.64 -3.90
CA ASP A 131 -2.55 -21.39 -4.42
C ASP A 131 -1.55 -20.54 -5.25
N LYS A 132 -1.76 -19.23 -5.40
CA LYS A 132 -0.78 -18.35 -6.04
C LYS A 132 0.35 -17.99 -5.09
N LYS A 133 1.55 -17.92 -5.66
CA LYS A 133 2.78 -17.51 -4.97
C LYS A 133 3.39 -16.32 -5.68
N PHE A 134 3.92 -15.39 -4.89
CA PHE A 134 4.51 -14.15 -5.36
C PHE A 134 5.94 -14.00 -4.84
N ASP A 135 6.79 -13.43 -5.67
CA ASP A 135 8.18 -13.11 -5.29
C ASP A 135 8.24 -11.81 -4.47
N MET A 136 7.23 -10.96 -4.66
CA MET A 136 7.06 -9.75 -3.86
C MET A 136 5.58 -9.52 -3.53
N ILE A 137 5.30 -9.24 -2.25
CA ILE A 137 3.99 -8.72 -1.81
C ILE A 137 4.21 -7.30 -1.32
N LEU A 138 3.48 -6.35 -1.89
CA LEU A 138 3.65 -4.93 -1.65
C LEU A 138 2.44 -4.31 -0.96
N PHE A 139 2.69 -3.60 0.13
CA PHE A 139 1.75 -2.68 0.79
C PHE A 139 2.26 -1.26 0.61
N ALA A 140 1.69 -0.52 -0.35
CA ALA A 140 2.04 0.87 -0.62
C ALA A 140 0.92 1.82 -0.18
N ALA A 141 1.10 2.47 0.96
CA ALA A 141 0.09 3.35 1.58
C ALA A 141 -1.24 2.61 1.90
N SER A 142 -1.19 1.32 2.23
CA SER A 142 -2.38 0.49 2.49
C SER A 142 -2.37 -0.21 3.85
N ILE A 143 -1.20 -0.45 4.48
CA ILE A 143 -1.10 -1.25 5.70
C ILE A 143 -1.91 -0.68 6.88
N GLN A 144 -2.12 0.63 6.93
CA GLN A 144 -2.91 1.31 7.97
C GLN A 144 -4.40 0.96 7.94
N TYR A 145 -4.89 0.26 6.92
CA TYR A 145 -6.28 -0.21 6.85
C TYR A 145 -6.45 -1.63 7.40
N PHE A 146 -5.37 -2.28 7.82
CA PHE A 146 -5.40 -3.58 8.46
C PHE A 146 -5.33 -3.45 9.97
N ARG A 147 -6.27 -4.09 10.68
CA ARG A 147 -6.37 -3.99 12.15
C ARG A 147 -5.18 -4.61 12.87
N SER A 148 -4.69 -5.74 12.39
CA SER A 148 -3.58 -6.49 12.97
C SER A 148 -2.47 -6.65 11.94
N LEU A 149 -1.34 -6.04 12.25
CA LEU A 149 -0.12 -6.16 11.44
C LEU A 149 0.36 -7.62 11.40
N GLU A 150 0.32 -8.31 12.53
CA GLU A 150 0.71 -9.72 12.64
C GLU A 150 -0.14 -10.62 11.72
N GLN A 151 -1.47 -10.45 11.75
CA GLN A 151 -2.37 -11.28 10.95
C GLN A 151 -2.16 -11.05 9.45
N VAL A 152 -2.05 -9.80 8.99
CA VAL A 152 -1.89 -9.51 7.57
C VAL A 152 -0.52 -9.95 7.05
N ILE A 153 0.55 -9.80 7.84
CA ILE A 153 1.87 -10.30 7.47
C ILE A 153 1.87 -11.83 7.42
N SER A 154 1.31 -12.51 8.42
CA SER A 154 1.23 -13.97 8.44
C SER A 154 0.46 -14.51 7.23
N ALA A 155 -0.70 -13.93 6.92
CA ALA A 155 -1.46 -14.29 5.71
C ALA A 155 -0.67 -14.02 4.42
N SER A 156 0.10 -12.93 4.36
CA SER A 156 0.94 -12.63 3.21
C SER A 156 2.08 -13.63 3.04
N LEU A 157 2.69 -14.10 4.14
CA LEU A 157 3.75 -15.12 4.10
C LEU A 157 3.25 -16.43 3.46
N GLU A 158 1.97 -16.77 3.60
CA GLU A 158 1.36 -17.93 2.95
C GLU A 158 1.31 -17.80 1.41
N HIS A 159 1.36 -16.59 0.88
CA HIS A 159 1.38 -16.30 -0.56
C HIS A 159 2.79 -15.99 -1.11
N LEU A 160 3.84 -16.08 -0.31
CA LEU A 160 5.20 -15.87 -0.79
C LEU A 160 5.81 -17.15 -1.39
N THR A 161 6.65 -16.97 -2.42
CA THR A 161 7.65 -17.97 -2.80
C THR A 161 8.70 -18.13 -1.69
N LEU A 162 9.51 -19.17 -1.75
CA LEU A 162 10.53 -19.47 -0.72
C LEU A 162 11.48 -18.27 -0.50
N LEU A 163 11.89 -17.59 -1.57
CA LEU A 163 12.79 -16.44 -1.52
C LEU A 163 12.06 -15.10 -1.62
N GLY A 164 10.73 -15.12 -1.53
CA GLY A 164 9.89 -13.93 -1.65
C GLY A 164 10.04 -12.96 -0.49
N GLU A 165 9.66 -11.73 -0.73
CA GLU A 165 9.75 -10.62 0.24
C GLU A 165 8.40 -9.87 0.33
N ILE A 166 7.98 -9.50 1.55
CA ILE A 166 6.91 -8.51 1.76
C ILE A 166 7.56 -7.14 1.85
N HIS A 167 7.00 -6.16 1.16
CA HIS A 167 7.42 -4.77 1.24
C HIS A 167 6.31 -3.90 1.79
N ILE A 168 6.63 -3.05 2.78
CA ILE A 168 5.72 -2.05 3.34
C ILE A 168 6.36 -0.68 3.12
N MET A 169 5.65 0.23 2.43
CA MET A 169 6.13 1.57 2.14
C MET A 169 4.98 2.59 2.08
N ASP A 170 5.34 3.87 2.11
CA ASP A 170 4.40 5.00 2.05
C ASP A 170 3.28 4.96 3.12
N SER A 171 3.54 4.27 4.23
CA SER A 171 2.65 4.14 5.36
C SER A 171 3.34 4.57 6.66
N PRO A 172 2.64 5.25 7.57
CA PRO A 172 3.22 5.66 8.83
C PRO A 172 3.38 4.49 9.80
N PHE A 173 4.54 4.44 10.44
CA PHE A 173 4.79 3.67 11.65
C PHE A 173 5.16 4.62 12.78
N TYR A 174 4.74 4.32 13.98
CA TYR A 174 4.86 5.18 15.13
C TYR A 174 5.72 4.54 16.22
N LEU A 175 6.33 5.37 17.04
CA LEU A 175 6.88 4.93 18.31
C LEU A 175 5.77 4.85 19.37
N GLN A 176 5.95 4.05 20.42
CA GLN A 176 4.90 3.82 21.42
C GLN A 176 4.36 5.13 22.02
N HIS A 177 5.20 6.10 22.30
CA HIS A 177 4.80 7.38 22.89
C HIS A 177 4.06 8.32 21.90
N GLU A 178 4.11 8.04 20.60
CA GLU A 178 3.44 8.84 19.54
C GLU A 178 2.03 8.33 19.22
N MET A 179 1.72 7.09 19.60
CA MET A 179 0.51 6.37 19.18
C MET A 179 -0.77 7.12 19.54
N GLU A 180 -0.89 7.60 20.78
CA GLU A 180 -2.11 8.27 21.24
C GLU A 180 -2.32 9.60 20.50
N ALA A 181 -1.26 10.40 20.36
CA ALA A 181 -1.32 11.64 19.60
C ALA A 181 -1.67 11.40 18.11
N ALA A 182 -1.20 10.29 17.52
CA ALA A 182 -1.55 9.91 16.15
C ALA A 182 -3.03 9.53 16.02
N ARG A 183 -3.56 8.73 16.93
CA ARG A 183 -4.99 8.38 16.99
C ARG A 183 -5.87 9.61 17.13
N GLN A 184 -5.50 10.52 18.02
CA GLN A 184 -6.23 11.75 18.24
C GLN A 184 -6.27 12.62 16.97
N ARG A 185 -5.12 12.81 16.29
CA ARG A 185 -5.08 13.54 15.00
C ARG A 185 -5.99 12.93 13.93
N THR A 186 -6.02 11.59 13.83
CA THR A 186 -6.89 10.87 12.87
C THR A 186 -8.36 11.10 13.22
N LYS A 187 -8.72 11.00 14.50
CA LYS A 187 -10.09 11.25 14.97
C LYS A 187 -10.54 12.68 14.67
N GLU A 188 -9.70 13.67 14.97
CA GLU A 188 -9.99 15.08 14.70
C GLU A 188 -10.12 15.35 13.19
N HIS A 189 -9.26 14.75 12.38
CA HIS A 189 -9.33 14.86 10.92
C HIS A 189 -10.63 14.29 10.36
N CYS A 190 -11.01 13.08 10.76
CA CYS A 190 -12.25 12.44 10.34
C CYS A 190 -13.49 13.22 10.79
N ASN A 191 -13.51 13.71 12.05
CA ASN A 191 -14.57 14.55 12.56
C ASN A 191 -14.74 15.85 11.76
N ARG A 192 -13.64 16.54 11.47
CA ARG A 192 -13.65 17.79 10.70
C ARG A 192 -14.19 17.60 9.27
N LEU A 193 -13.98 16.43 8.69
CA LEU A 193 -14.49 16.09 7.37
C LEU A 193 -15.94 15.57 7.38
N GLY A 194 -16.51 15.30 8.57
CA GLY A 194 -17.85 14.76 8.73
C GLY A 194 -17.96 13.24 8.58
N PHE A 195 -16.85 12.53 8.81
CA PHE A 195 -16.76 11.07 8.70
C PHE A 195 -16.15 10.44 9.98
N PRO A 196 -16.71 10.66 11.17
CA PRO A 196 -16.12 10.20 12.43
C PRO A 196 -15.89 8.69 12.48
N GLU A 197 -16.74 7.90 11.81
CA GLU A 197 -16.64 6.44 11.77
C GLU A 197 -15.36 5.96 11.08
N MET A 198 -14.80 6.76 10.13
CA MET A 198 -13.57 6.40 9.44
C MET A 198 -12.36 6.28 10.37
N ALA A 199 -12.36 6.99 11.50
CA ALA A 199 -11.29 6.87 12.49
C ALA A 199 -11.15 5.44 13.05
N GLY A 200 -12.25 4.67 13.10
CA GLY A 200 -12.25 3.26 13.50
C GLY A 200 -11.71 2.28 12.44
N HIS A 201 -11.47 2.77 11.21
CA HIS A 201 -10.95 1.99 10.09
C HIS A 201 -9.53 2.40 9.67
N TYR A 202 -8.90 3.30 10.43
CA TYR A 202 -7.51 3.70 10.23
C TYR A 202 -6.70 3.30 11.47
N PHE A 203 -5.85 2.29 11.28
CA PHE A 203 -5.07 1.70 12.36
C PHE A 203 -3.66 2.30 12.39
N HIS A 204 -3.14 2.47 13.59
CA HIS A 204 -1.82 3.02 13.84
C HIS A 204 -0.93 1.89 14.32
N HIS A 205 0.10 1.56 13.55
CA HIS A 205 1.02 0.48 13.86
C HIS A 205 2.29 1.01 14.50
N ASN A 206 2.76 0.29 15.52
CA ASN A 206 4.06 0.52 16.12
C ASN A 206 5.12 -0.31 15.37
N ILE A 207 6.30 0.25 15.19
CA ILE A 207 7.40 -0.48 14.55
C ILE A 207 7.81 -1.74 15.33
N SER A 208 7.61 -1.76 16.66
CA SER A 208 7.91 -2.93 17.51
C SER A 208 6.98 -4.13 17.24
N GLU A 209 5.82 -3.93 16.61
CA GLU A 209 4.95 -5.04 16.20
C GLU A 209 5.61 -5.98 15.17
N LEU A 210 6.73 -5.53 14.56
CA LEU A 210 7.51 -6.32 13.61
C LEU A 210 8.57 -7.22 14.27
N GLU A 211 8.83 -7.11 15.58
CA GLU A 211 9.92 -7.83 16.26
C GLU A 211 9.80 -9.36 16.15
N ASN A 212 8.60 -9.89 15.95
CA ASN A 212 8.36 -11.31 15.74
C ASN A 212 8.65 -11.79 14.30
N PHE A 213 8.99 -10.89 13.37
CA PHE A 213 9.26 -11.18 11.96
C PHE A 213 10.73 -10.93 11.62
N GLN A 214 11.21 -11.62 10.60
CA GLN A 214 12.54 -11.34 10.04
C GLN A 214 12.43 -10.12 9.11
N TYR A 215 12.61 -8.93 9.66
CA TYR A 215 12.46 -7.70 8.89
C TYR A 215 13.76 -6.92 8.75
N LYS A 216 13.82 -6.08 7.73
CA LYS A 216 14.90 -5.11 7.50
C LYS A 216 14.32 -3.76 7.09
N ILE A 217 14.86 -2.68 7.63
CA ILE A 217 14.51 -1.31 7.25
C ILE A 217 15.43 -0.88 6.10
N LEU A 218 14.88 -0.69 4.91
CA LEU A 218 15.59 -0.20 3.72
C LEU A 218 15.67 1.34 3.71
N HIS A 219 14.62 2.01 4.21
CA HIS A 219 14.61 3.45 4.43
C HIS A 219 14.07 3.76 5.82
N HIS A 220 14.83 4.57 6.57
CA HIS A 220 14.42 5.03 7.90
C HIS A 220 14.18 6.54 7.86
N PRO A 221 12.96 7.04 8.17
CA PRO A 221 12.61 8.45 8.03
C PRO A 221 13.47 9.39 8.89
N HIS A 222 13.94 8.92 10.05
CA HIS A 222 14.78 9.71 10.96
C HIS A 222 16.29 9.53 10.75
N SER A 223 16.69 8.82 9.68
CA SER A 223 18.12 8.66 9.36
C SER A 223 18.77 10.00 9.02
N TRP A 224 20.07 10.15 9.31
CA TRP A 224 20.82 11.35 8.98
C TRP A 224 20.81 11.62 7.45
N LYS A 225 20.84 10.56 6.63
CA LYS A 225 20.74 10.67 5.17
C LYS A 225 19.42 11.29 4.73
N ASN A 226 18.31 10.89 5.34
CA ASN A 226 17.00 11.49 5.04
C ASN A 226 16.90 12.92 5.56
N LYS A 227 17.48 13.22 6.73
CA LYS A 227 17.50 14.59 7.29
C LYS A 227 18.24 15.58 6.40
N LEU A 228 19.32 15.16 5.75
CA LEU A 228 20.11 15.97 4.82
C LEU A 228 19.55 15.98 3.39
N SER A 229 18.61 15.08 3.06
CA SER A 229 18.02 15.01 1.74
C SER A 229 17.09 16.19 1.45
N ILE A 230 17.21 16.75 0.25
CA ILE A 230 16.23 17.72 -0.29
C ILE A 230 14.86 17.04 -0.48
N LYS A 231 14.85 15.72 -0.74
CA LYS A 231 13.66 14.91 -1.00
C LYS A 231 13.37 14.01 0.20
N LYS A 232 13.01 14.63 1.32
CA LYS A 232 12.67 13.88 2.53
C LYS A 232 11.48 12.95 2.32
N ASN A 233 11.64 11.68 2.73
CA ASN A 233 10.53 10.73 2.81
C ASN A 233 10.20 10.49 4.30
N PRO A 234 8.98 10.81 4.77
CA PRO A 234 8.58 10.63 6.17
C PRO A 234 8.21 9.20 6.52
N PHE A 235 8.18 8.28 5.56
CA PHE A 235 7.73 6.91 5.75
C PHE A 235 8.89 5.94 5.80
N TYR A 236 8.72 4.86 6.55
CA TYR A 236 9.60 3.71 6.49
C TYR A 236 9.45 2.98 5.14
N TRP A 237 10.52 2.33 4.71
CA TRP A 237 10.46 1.24 3.75
C TRP A 237 11.02 0.00 4.42
N ILE A 238 10.17 -0.99 4.62
CA ILE A 238 10.46 -2.19 5.38
C ILE A 238 10.33 -3.38 4.44
N THR A 239 11.22 -4.36 4.58
CA THR A 239 11.09 -5.68 3.96
C THR A 239 10.99 -6.75 5.03
N ILE A 240 10.17 -7.77 4.78
CA ILE A 240 10.00 -8.93 5.65
C ILE A 240 10.19 -10.18 4.79
N LYS A 241 10.93 -11.15 5.31
CA LYS A 241 11.20 -12.42 4.64
C LYS A 241 10.58 -13.58 5.39
N ASN A 242 10.44 -14.72 4.71
CA ASN A 242 10.11 -15.95 5.38
C ASN A 242 11.26 -16.34 6.34
N ARG A 243 10.95 -16.92 7.50
CA ARG A 243 11.96 -17.34 8.49
C ARG A 243 12.90 -18.45 7.99
N TYR A 244 12.54 -19.11 6.91
CA TYR A 244 13.28 -20.25 6.33
C TYR A 244 14.03 -19.89 5.03
N SER A 245 14.14 -18.59 4.72
CA SER A 245 14.84 -18.09 3.52
C SER A 245 16.24 -17.57 3.86
#